data_2b32745e6ef9aacedac3e70537c519c2
#
_entry.id   2b32745e6ef9aacedac3e70537c519c2
#
_cell.length_a   1.000
_cell.length_b   1.000
_cell.length_c   1.000
_cell.angle_alpha   90.00
_cell.angle_beta   90.00
_cell.angle_gamma   90.00
#
_symmetry.space_group_name_H-M   'P 1'
#
loop_
_entity.id
_entity.type
_entity.pdbx_description
1 polymer ?
#
loop_
_entity_poly.entity_id
_entity_poly.type
_entity_poly.pdbx_seq_one_letter_code
_entity_poly.pdbx_strand_id
1 'polypeptide(L)'
;MKHNLRIVALALLPLLLMSGTAMAAETPELELTLKEAVERALAVSFPVKKASLERDKALLEKQEASEKLRDFYVTFSPEVEEAHILAAQAEINYHIKSKLEEAEKRDFTTTVVEKYINVLIAQEKAAAAGKSLSLTQYQHDAAQISFSHGMISLSALQKAKNNLEEAEDVLSSAQQELNKAYTDFNILVGLGAESRPNLVSEIPYIPLDINNITAEINRALDTSPDLWAAERFISLKRLDLLRYFVPSYDVAELELELAELDARGMREEIKRKLLLLIDEILSVEKAVAAAEVQVKKAEEALKEAVKLQSAGLLTKGEVLQLEVALDSARAALDELQYRHAILMTAYRNLTGREILPPSLTEAADDGLD
;
A
#
# COMPACT_ATOMS: atom_id res chain seq x y z
N MET A 1 -17.48 70.53 -23.99
CA MET A 1 -18.97 70.68 -24.00
C MET A 1 -19.60 69.47 -23.32
N LYS A 2 -20.42 69.75 -22.32
CA LYS A 2 -21.44 68.91 -21.66
C LYS A 2 -20.97 67.74 -20.77
N HIS A 3 -20.92 68.11 -19.49
CA HIS A 3 -21.27 67.41 -18.25
C HIS A 3 -22.33 66.31 -18.41
N ASN A 4 -22.19 65.22 -17.71
CA ASN A 4 -23.28 64.60 -16.97
C ASN A 4 -22.77 63.91 -15.71
N LEU A 5 -23.04 64.54 -14.62
CA LEU A 5 -22.96 64.12 -13.21
C LEU A 5 -24.08 63.11 -12.95
N ARG A 6 -23.80 61.92 -12.49
CA ARG A 6 -24.82 61.04 -11.90
C ARG A 6 -24.44 60.68 -10.47
N ILE A 7 -25.27 61.15 -9.61
CA ILE A 7 -25.39 60.99 -8.18
C ILE A 7 -25.50 59.52 -7.82
N VAL A 8 -24.59 59.04 -6.95
CA VAL A 8 -24.71 57.71 -6.31
C VAL A 8 -25.34 57.93 -4.94
N ALA A 9 -26.57 57.46 -4.78
CA ALA A 9 -27.30 57.45 -3.52
C ALA A 9 -26.71 56.41 -2.58
N LEU A 10 -26.31 56.86 -1.39
CA LEU A 10 -25.84 56.05 -0.27
C LEU A 10 -27.08 55.41 0.39
N ALA A 11 -27.28 54.11 0.23
CA ALA A 11 -28.25 53.33 0.99
C ALA A 11 -27.55 52.68 2.18
N LEU A 12 -27.77 53.21 3.36
CA LEU A 12 -27.45 52.61 4.66
C LEU A 12 -28.35 51.39 4.87
N LEU A 13 -27.76 50.17 4.86
CA LEU A 13 -28.44 48.95 5.26
C LEU A 13 -28.04 48.62 6.73
N PRO A 14 -29.01 48.37 7.62
CA PRO A 14 -28.71 48.02 9.01
C PRO A 14 -28.10 46.63 9.12
N LEU A 15 -26.97 46.55 9.81
CA LEU A 15 -26.27 45.32 10.17
C LEU A 15 -27.10 44.56 11.22
N LEU A 16 -27.89 43.60 10.77
CA LEU A 16 -28.57 42.64 11.66
C LEU A 16 -27.53 41.64 12.17
N LEU A 17 -27.09 41.79 13.40
CA LEU A 17 -26.34 40.81 14.16
C LEU A 17 -27.24 39.59 14.39
N MET A 18 -27.23 38.64 13.47
CA MET A 18 -27.67 37.28 13.75
C MET A 18 -26.50 36.54 14.44
N SER A 19 -26.60 36.45 15.76
CA SER A 19 -25.86 35.46 16.55
C SER A 19 -26.39 34.07 16.17
N GLY A 20 -25.94 33.57 15.04
CA GLY A 20 -26.05 32.17 14.68
C GLY A 20 -25.14 31.37 15.61
N THR A 21 -25.70 30.64 16.54
CA THR A 21 -25.04 29.50 17.16
C THR A 21 -24.57 28.61 16.00
N ALA A 22 -23.27 28.64 15.69
CA ALA A 22 -22.67 27.66 14.84
C ALA A 22 -22.82 26.30 15.57
N MET A 23 -23.89 25.56 15.27
CA MET A 23 -23.85 24.13 15.42
C MET A 23 -22.66 23.71 14.57
N ALA A 24 -21.63 23.19 15.22
CA ALA A 24 -20.60 22.42 14.54
C ALA A 24 -21.37 21.31 13.80
N ALA A 25 -21.57 21.50 12.50
CA ALA A 25 -21.96 20.40 11.64
C ALA A 25 -20.81 19.40 11.78
N GLU A 26 -21.06 18.28 12.42
CA GLU A 26 -20.21 17.12 12.32
C GLU A 26 -20.02 16.91 10.80
N THR A 27 -18.83 17.22 10.33
CA THR A 27 -18.45 16.87 8.96
C THR A 27 -18.63 15.36 8.90
N PRO A 28 -19.47 14.83 7.98
CA PRO A 28 -19.64 13.38 7.91
C PRO A 28 -18.25 12.77 7.80
N GLU A 29 -17.93 11.86 8.73
CA GLU A 29 -16.68 11.11 8.68
C GLU A 29 -16.63 10.49 7.29
N LEU A 30 -15.60 10.83 6.54
CA LEU A 30 -15.40 10.29 5.20
C LEU A 30 -15.12 8.78 5.35
N GLU A 31 -16.13 7.96 5.10
CA GLU A 31 -15.92 6.52 4.98
C GLU A 31 -15.21 6.22 3.66
N LEU A 32 -14.21 5.36 3.72
CA LEU A 32 -13.39 5.04 2.55
C LEU A 32 -13.12 3.53 2.51
N THR A 33 -13.66 2.88 1.50
CA THR A 33 -13.34 1.49 1.18
C THR A 33 -11.97 1.40 0.50
N LEU A 34 -11.35 0.22 0.55
CA LEU A 34 -10.08 -0.02 -0.14
C LEU A 34 -10.20 0.19 -1.65
N LYS A 35 -11.31 -0.23 -2.26
CA LYS A 35 -11.59 -0.03 -3.68
C LYS A 35 -11.65 1.46 -4.04
N GLU A 36 -12.43 2.24 -3.32
CA GLU A 36 -12.54 3.69 -3.52
C GLU A 36 -11.21 4.41 -3.30
N ALA A 37 -10.42 3.96 -2.30
CA ALA A 37 -9.08 4.48 -2.05
C ALA A 37 -8.16 4.27 -3.26
N VAL A 38 -8.17 3.06 -3.85
CA VAL A 38 -7.37 2.74 -5.05
C VAL A 38 -7.84 3.56 -6.26
N GLU A 39 -9.14 3.62 -6.53
CA GLU A 39 -9.69 4.40 -7.65
C GLU A 39 -9.33 5.88 -7.56
N ARG A 40 -9.48 6.44 -6.36
CA ARG A 40 -9.15 7.85 -6.08
C ARG A 40 -7.65 8.11 -6.23
N ALA A 41 -6.82 7.22 -5.68
CA ALA A 41 -5.37 7.34 -5.77
C ALA A 41 -4.87 7.26 -7.22
N LEU A 42 -5.38 6.33 -8.02
CA LEU A 42 -5.05 6.21 -9.45
C LEU A 42 -5.43 7.47 -10.23
N ALA A 43 -6.57 8.11 -9.91
CA ALA A 43 -7.02 9.33 -10.57
C ALA A 43 -6.07 10.53 -10.34
N VAL A 44 -5.39 10.60 -9.18
CA VAL A 44 -4.49 11.71 -8.82
C VAL A 44 -3.01 11.36 -8.97
N SER A 45 -2.66 10.12 -9.32
CA SER A 45 -1.30 9.59 -9.38
C SER A 45 -0.44 10.29 -10.43
N PHE A 46 0.64 10.95 -9.99
CA PHE A 46 1.63 11.52 -10.90
C PHE A 46 2.46 10.44 -11.65
N PRO A 47 2.95 9.35 -11.01
CA PRO A 47 3.67 8.28 -11.69
C PRO A 47 2.85 7.64 -12.81
N VAL A 48 1.60 7.27 -12.55
CA VAL A 48 0.70 6.68 -13.55
C VAL A 48 0.43 7.63 -14.71
N LYS A 49 0.18 8.91 -14.41
CA LYS A 49 -0.02 9.92 -15.46
C LYS A 49 1.23 10.14 -16.30
N LYS A 50 2.42 10.14 -15.68
CA LYS A 50 3.69 10.22 -16.40
C LYS A 50 3.87 9.03 -17.35
N ALA A 51 3.62 7.80 -16.87
CA ALA A 51 3.70 6.59 -17.70
C ALA A 51 2.73 6.64 -18.88
N SER A 52 1.50 7.12 -18.68
CA SER A 52 0.52 7.33 -19.75
C SER A 52 1.02 8.32 -20.82
N LEU A 53 1.60 9.46 -20.40
CA LEU A 53 2.15 10.44 -21.32
C LEU A 53 3.38 9.90 -22.08
N GLU A 54 4.21 9.07 -21.45
CA GLU A 54 5.34 8.41 -22.11
C GLU A 54 4.87 7.41 -23.17
N ARG A 55 3.80 6.65 -22.89
CA ARG A 55 3.16 5.77 -23.90
C ARG A 55 2.60 6.57 -25.06
N ASP A 56 1.87 7.67 -24.79
CA ASP A 56 1.28 8.49 -25.83
C ASP A 56 2.36 9.14 -26.72
N LYS A 57 3.47 9.59 -26.12
CA LYS A 57 4.66 10.06 -26.85
C LYS A 57 5.23 8.96 -27.74
N ALA A 58 5.42 7.75 -27.23
CA ALA A 58 5.93 6.62 -28.00
C ALA A 58 4.97 6.22 -29.15
N LEU A 59 3.65 6.40 -28.96
CA LEU A 59 2.67 6.19 -30.03
C LEU A 59 2.86 7.18 -31.18
N LEU A 60 3.08 8.46 -30.87
CA LEU A 60 3.35 9.49 -31.89
C LEU A 60 4.67 9.19 -32.62
N GLU A 61 5.74 8.84 -31.90
CA GLU A 61 7.03 8.45 -32.47
C GLU A 61 6.89 7.24 -33.42
N LYS A 62 6.07 6.23 -33.06
CA LYS A 62 5.74 5.09 -33.92
C LYS A 62 5.01 5.53 -35.17
N GLN A 63 4.03 6.44 -35.09
CA GLN A 63 3.30 6.96 -36.23
C GLN A 63 4.23 7.73 -37.18
N GLU A 64 5.07 8.63 -36.67
CA GLU A 64 6.04 9.38 -37.44
C GLU A 64 7.05 8.46 -38.17
N ALA A 65 7.59 7.45 -37.48
CA ALA A 65 8.51 6.49 -38.09
C ALA A 65 7.84 5.67 -39.20
N SER A 66 6.58 5.29 -39.01
CA SER A 66 5.80 4.56 -40.00
C SER A 66 5.45 5.42 -41.23
N GLU A 67 5.20 6.72 -41.04
CA GLU A 67 4.97 7.67 -42.13
C GLU A 67 6.24 7.89 -42.94
N LYS A 68 7.38 8.13 -42.31
CA LYS A 68 8.68 8.25 -42.98
C LYS A 68 8.98 7.02 -43.83
N LEU A 69 8.68 5.81 -43.34
CA LEU A 69 8.90 4.57 -44.09
C LEU A 69 8.04 4.51 -45.36
N ARG A 70 6.80 5.03 -45.33
CA ARG A 70 5.91 5.07 -46.53
C ARG A 70 6.36 6.02 -47.61
N ASP A 71 7.18 7.02 -47.31
CA ASP A 71 7.67 8.01 -48.26
C ASP A 71 8.82 7.50 -49.14
N PHE A 72 9.38 6.33 -48.81
CA PHE A 72 10.43 5.74 -49.63
C PHE A 72 9.88 4.95 -50.84
N TYR A 73 10.25 5.39 -52.01
CA TYR A 73 9.89 4.74 -53.29
C TYR A 73 10.98 3.78 -53.81
N VAL A 74 12.15 3.77 -53.20
CA VAL A 74 13.28 2.92 -53.56
C VAL A 74 13.30 1.68 -52.68
N THR A 75 13.47 0.50 -53.28
CA THR A 75 13.34 -0.78 -52.59
C THR A 75 14.59 -1.23 -51.84
N PHE A 76 15.76 -0.65 -52.10
CA PHE A 76 17.01 -1.09 -51.51
C PHE A 76 18.04 0.05 -51.45
N SER A 77 18.21 0.64 -50.30
CA SER A 77 19.26 1.62 -49.97
C SER A 77 19.55 1.62 -48.46
N PRO A 78 20.72 2.14 -48.00
CA PRO A 78 21.02 2.27 -46.60
C PRO A 78 19.93 3.06 -45.83
N GLU A 79 19.40 4.11 -46.44
CA GLU A 79 18.39 4.98 -45.82
C GLU A 79 17.05 4.22 -45.61
N VAL A 80 16.66 3.36 -46.54
CA VAL A 80 15.46 2.53 -46.46
C VAL A 80 15.64 1.47 -45.38
N GLU A 81 16.82 0.82 -45.31
CA GLU A 81 17.13 -0.15 -44.26
C GLU A 81 17.07 0.52 -42.86
N GLU A 82 17.68 1.69 -42.70
CA GLU A 82 17.65 2.46 -41.48
C GLU A 82 16.22 2.86 -41.08
N ALA A 83 15.41 3.33 -42.04
CA ALA A 83 14.01 3.68 -41.78
C ALA A 83 13.17 2.47 -41.33
N HIS A 84 13.40 1.27 -41.88
CA HIS A 84 12.76 0.03 -41.38
C HIS A 84 13.13 -0.30 -39.96
N ILE A 85 14.40 -0.16 -39.58
CA ILE A 85 14.86 -0.42 -38.22
C ILE A 85 14.30 0.59 -37.24
N LEU A 86 14.30 1.88 -37.58
CA LEU A 86 13.71 2.94 -36.75
C LEU A 86 12.22 2.71 -36.56
N ALA A 87 11.48 2.29 -37.59
CA ALA A 87 10.07 1.95 -37.47
C ALA A 87 9.85 0.74 -36.53
N ALA A 88 10.66 -0.31 -36.67
CA ALA A 88 10.60 -1.48 -35.80
C ALA A 88 10.96 -1.14 -34.34
N GLN A 89 11.98 -0.31 -34.13
CA GLN A 89 12.36 0.18 -32.79
C GLN A 89 11.25 1.04 -32.17
N ALA A 90 10.64 1.94 -32.92
CA ALA A 90 9.55 2.78 -32.44
C ALA A 90 8.30 1.95 -32.09
N GLU A 91 7.99 0.90 -32.87
CA GLU A 91 6.91 -0.02 -32.57
C GLU A 91 7.15 -0.78 -31.26
N ILE A 92 8.34 -1.35 -31.11
CA ILE A 92 8.72 -2.07 -29.89
C ILE A 92 8.72 -1.12 -28.70
N ASN A 93 9.26 0.10 -28.84
CA ASN A 93 9.25 1.10 -27.78
C ASN A 93 7.82 1.46 -27.32
N TYR A 94 6.88 1.63 -28.25
CA TYR A 94 5.47 1.84 -27.90
C TYR A 94 4.89 0.69 -27.07
N HIS A 95 5.15 -0.56 -27.47
CA HIS A 95 4.67 -1.72 -26.73
C HIS A 95 5.32 -1.85 -25.34
N ILE A 96 6.62 -1.51 -25.22
CA ILE A 96 7.31 -1.42 -23.94
C ILE A 96 6.63 -0.38 -23.04
N LYS A 97 6.41 0.83 -23.55
CA LYS A 97 5.77 1.90 -22.78
C LYS A 97 4.34 1.57 -22.38
N SER A 98 3.59 0.85 -23.21
CA SER A 98 2.25 0.36 -22.88
C SER A 98 2.28 -0.64 -21.71
N LYS A 99 3.20 -1.60 -21.74
CA LYS A 99 3.36 -2.57 -20.64
C LYS A 99 3.87 -1.92 -19.35
N LEU A 100 4.77 -0.95 -19.45
CA LEU A 100 5.26 -0.19 -18.30
C LEU A 100 4.14 0.65 -17.66
N GLU A 101 3.23 1.23 -18.44
CA GLU A 101 2.05 1.92 -17.89
C GLU A 101 1.15 0.97 -17.08
N GLU A 102 0.90 -0.23 -17.60
CA GLU A 102 0.11 -1.25 -16.88
C GLU A 102 0.81 -1.69 -15.58
N ALA A 103 2.13 -1.92 -15.66
CA ALA A 103 2.93 -2.25 -14.48
C ALA A 103 2.92 -1.13 -13.44
N GLU A 104 3.09 0.13 -13.86
CA GLU A 104 3.05 1.29 -12.96
C GLU A 104 1.70 1.42 -12.24
N LYS A 105 0.58 1.18 -12.96
CA LYS A 105 -0.75 1.14 -12.33
C LYS A 105 -0.84 0.05 -11.27
N ARG A 106 -0.29 -1.13 -11.53
CA ARG A 106 -0.29 -2.26 -10.60
C ARG A 106 0.58 -1.98 -9.38
N ASP A 107 1.80 -1.47 -9.59
CA ASP A 107 2.75 -1.12 -8.54
C ASP A 107 2.18 0.00 -7.64
N PHE A 108 1.57 0.99 -8.26
CA PHE A 108 0.91 2.07 -7.52
C PHE A 108 -0.29 1.56 -6.71
N THR A 109 -1.12 0.67 -7.30
CA THR A 109 -2.22 0.00 -6.57
C THR A 109 -1.69 -0.79 -5.38
N THR A 110 -0.60 -1.55 -5.56
CA THR A 110 0.06 -2.30 -4.46
C THR A 110 0.49 -1.35 -3.34
N THR A 111 1.09 -0.21 -3.69
CA THR A 111 1.50 0.81 -2.73
C THR A 111 0.32 1.40 -1.96
N VAL A 112 -0.80 1.68 -2.64
CA VAL A 112 -2.02 2.19 -1.98
C VAL A 112 -2.59 1.17 -0.99
N VAL A 113 -2.67 -0.10 -1.38
CA VAL A 113 -3.11 -1.21 -0.50
C VAL A 113 -2.21 -1.32 0.73
N GLU A 114 -0.88 -1.27 0.54
CA GLU A 114 0.09 -1.29 1.64
C GLU A 114 -0.15 -0.12 2.61
N LYS A 115 -0.30 1.09 2.10
CA LYS A 115 -0.51 2.28 2.96
C LYS A 115 -1.86 2.26 3.66
N TYR A 116 -2.93 1.76 3.01
CA TYR A 116 -4.22 1.53 3.64
C TYR A 116 -4.08 0.56 4.83
N ILE A 117 -3.45 -0.58 4.61
CA ILE A 117 -3.23 -1.59 5.67
C ILE A 117 -2.33 -1.04 6.79
N ASN A 118 -1.31 -0.25 6.46
CA ASN A 118 -0.44 0.36 7.47
C ASN A 118 -1.20 1.33 8.39
N VAL A 119 -2.24 2.01 7.90
CA VAL A 119 -3.14 2.80 8.76
C VAL A 119 -3.90 1.89 9.72
N LEU A 120 -4.45 0.75 9.25
CA LEU A 120 -5.15 -0.20 10.11
C LEU A 120 -4.23 -0.77 11.21
N ILE A 121 -3.00 -1.16 10.86
CA ILE A 121 -1.99 -1.62 11.83
C ILE A 121 -1.70 -0.54 12.88
N ALA A 122 -1.54 0.70 12.45
CA ALA A 122 -1.25 1.80 13.37
C ALA A 122 -2.46 2.15 14.27
N GLN A 123 -3.69 1.99 13.78
CA GLN A 123 -4.91 2.11 14.60
C GLN A 123 -4.95 1.05 15.70
N GLU A 124 -4.72 -0.22 15.37
CA GLU A 124 -4.69 -1.31 16.35
C GLU A 124 -3.59 -1.11 17.41
N LYS A 125 -2.40 -0.68 16.99
CA LYS A 125 -1.29 -0.36 17.91
C LYS A 125 -1.65 0.78 18.87
N ALA A 126 -2.25 1.86 18.36
CA ALA A 126 -2.67 2.97 19.20
C ALA A 126 -3.79 2.56 20.19
N ALA A 127 -4.74 1.73 19.75
CA ALA A 127 -5.81 1.19 20.60
C ALA A 127 -5.25 0.28 21.70
N ALA A 128 -4.32 -0.62 21.38
CA ALA A 128 -3.65 -1.50 22.35
C ALA A 128 -2.84 -0.70 23.37
N ALA A 129 -2.09 0.32 22.93
CA ALA A 129 -1.35 1.22 23.82
C ALA A 129 -2.29 1.98 24.79
N GLY A 130 -3.45 2.45 24.31
CA GLY A 130 -4.45 3.10 25.13
C GLY A 130 -5.02 2.18 26.23
N LYS A 131 -5.27 0.91 25.92
CA LYS A 131 -5.70 -0.09 26.91
C LYS A 131 -4.61 -0.40 27.94
N SER A 132 -3.36 -0.52 27.49
CA SER A 132 -2.20 -0.70 28.36
C SER A 132 -2.02 0.49 29.32
N LEU A 133 -2.18 1.73 28.85
CA LEU A 133 -2.16 2.92 29.69
C LEU A 133 -3.27 2.88 30.75
N SER A 134 -4.49 2.49 30.39
CA SER A 134 -5.60 2.38 31.33
C SER A 134 -5.32 1.37 32.45
N LEU A 135 -4.65 0.25 32.14
CA LEU A 135 -4.21 -0.73 33.12
C LEU A 135 -3.14 -0.16 34.07
N THR A 136 -2.10 0.48 33.53
CA THR A 136 -1.00 1.04 34.32
C THR A 136 -1.48 2.19 35.18
N GLN A 137 -2.44 2.99 34.74
CA GLN A 137 -3.10 4.01 35.53
C GLN A 137 -3.86 3.41 36.72
N TYR A 138 -4.66 2.36 36.48
CA TYR A 138 -5.33 1.63 37.56
C TYR A 138 -4.33 1.07 38.58
N GLN A 139 -3.22 0.49 38.13
CA GLN A 139 -2.16 -0.05 39.00
C GLN A 139 -1.46 1.04 39.81
N HIS A 140 -1.17 2.20 39.21
CA HIS A 140 -0.59 3.35 39.90
C HIS A 140 -1.53 3.88 40.97
N ASP A 141 -2.83 4.05 40.71
CA ASP A 141 -3.82 4.51 41.64
C ASP A 141 -3.96 3.53 42.86
N ALA A 142 -3.98 2.23 42.56
CA ALA A 142 -3.99 1.19 43.61
C ALA A 142 -2.71 1.23 44.44
N ALA A 143 -1.54 1.46 43.83
CA ALA A 143 -0.28 1.62 44.54
C ALA A 143 -0.27 2.88 45.43
N GLN A 144 -0.82 3.99 44.97
CA GLN A 144 -0.93 5.23 45.74
C GLN A 144 -1.80 5.05 46.99
N ILE A 145 -2.95 4.38 46.85
CA ILE A 145 -3.82 4.05 47.98
C ILE A 145 -3.09 3.13 48.95
N SER A 146 -2.42 2.06 48.47
CA SER A 146 -1.68 1.12 49.31
C SER A 146 -0.52 1.78 50.04
N PHE A 147 0.18 2.72 49.42
CA PHE A 147 1.22 3.51 50.06
C PHE A 147 0.67 4.42 51.17
N SER A 148 -0.47 5.08 50.93
CA SER A 148 -1.10 5.95 51.96
C SER A 148 -1.51 5.20 53.20
N HIS A 149 -1.79 3.89 53.07
CA HIS A 149 -2.07 2.99 54.18
C HIS A 149 -0.83 2.27 54.77
N GLY A 150 0.38 2.61 54.27
CA GLY A 150 1.64 2.01 54.70
C GLY A 150 1.83 0.55 54.29
N MET A 151 1.07 0.04 53.31
CA MET A 151 1.12 -1.35 52.86
C MET A 151 2.23 -1.64 51.87
N ILE A 152 2.75 -0.62 51.17
CA ILE A 152 3.88 -0.75 50.24
C ILE A 152 4.97 0.29 50.50
N SER A 153 6.16 0.04 50.02
CA SER A 153 7.31 0.96 50.14
C SER A 153 7.22 2.12 49.15
N LEU A 154 7.94 3.22 49.45
CA LEU A 154 8.09 4.34 48.50
C LEU A 154 8.70 3.88 47.14
N SER A 155 9.64 2.92 47.18
CA SER A 155 10.22 2.35 45.97
C SER A 155 9.19 1.64 45.09
N ALA A 156 8.21 0.94 45.70
CA ALA A 156 7.14 0.28 44.94
C ALA A 156 6.19 1.31 44.30
N LEU A 157 5.83 2.39 45.00
CA LEU A 157 5.07 3.48 44.44
C LEU A 157 5.82 4.18 43.29
N GLN A 158 7.13 4.44 43.47
CA GLN A 158 7.94 5.05 42.40
C GLN A 158 8.02 4.16 41.15
N LYS A 159 8.09 2.83 41.32
CA LYS A 159 8.03 1.89 40.19
C LYS A 159 6.70 1.94 39.47
N ALA A 160 5.58 2.00 40.20
CA ALA A 160 4.26 2.15 39.56
C ALA A 160 4.13 3.46 38.79
N LYS A 161 4.70 4.56 39.31
CA LYS A 161 4.75 5.84 38.62
C LYS A 161 5.58 5.77 37.33
N ASN A 162 6.78 5.19 37.39
CA ASN A 162 7.63 5.04 36.21
C ASN A 162 6.96 4.19 35.13
N ASN A 163 6.25 3.11 35.50
CA ASN A 163 5.50 2.29 34.56
C ASN A 163 4.36 3.09 33.88
N LEU A 164 3.72 4.01 34.61
CA LEU A 164 2.70 4.89 34.06
C LEU A 164 3.31 5.86 33.03
N GLU A 165 4.41 6.53 33.39
CA GLU A 165 5.12 7.43 32.47
C GLU A 165 5.57 6.69 31.18
N GLU A 166 6.09 5.46 31.33
CA GLU A 166 6.46 4.62 30.17
C GLU A 166 5.24 4.29 29.28
N ALA A 167 4.08 3.98 29.87
CA ALA A 167 2.87 3.70 29.11
C ALA A 167 2.31 4.95 28.39
N GLU A 168 2.45 6.14 28.99
CA GLU A 168 2.13 7.43 28.34
C GLU A 168 3.03 7.68 27.13
N ASP A 169 4.34 7.43 27.24
CA ASP A 169 5.30 7.57 26.16
C ASP A 169 5.01 6.59 25.00
N VAL A 170 4.65 5.33 25.34
CA VAL A 170 4.27 4.33 24.34
C VAL A 170 3.02 4.75 23.57
N LEU A 171 1.99 5.26 24.27
CA LEU A 171 0.78 5.75 23.60
C LEU A 171 1.09 6.97 22.71
N SER A 172 1.90 7.91 23.20
CA SER A 172 2.32 9.08 22.43
C SER A 172 3.05 8.66 21.14
N SER A 173 3.96 7.71 21.23
CA SER A 173 4.67 7.16 20.05
C SER A 173 3.72 6.47 19.09
N ALA A 174 2.79 5.64 19.56
CA ALA A 174 1.80 4.97 18.72
C ALA A 174 0.86 5.98 18.01
N GLN A 175 0.48 7.06 18.67
CA GLN A 175 -0.30 8.14 18.06
C GLN A 175 0.49 8.91 16.99
N GLN A 176 1.79 9.12 17.18
CA GLN A 176 2.64 9.71 16.17
C GLN A 176 2.79 8.81 14.94
N GLU A 177 2.96 7.49 15.14
CA GLU A 177 2.97 6.50 14.05
C GLU A 177 1.65 6.50 13.28
N LEU A 178 0.51 6.53 13.97
CA LEU A 178 -0.82 6.62 13.38
C LEU A 178 -0.97 7.90 12.54
N ASN A 179 -0.57 9.04 13.08
CA ASN A 179 -0.61 10.31 12.36
C ASN A 179 0.25 10.26 11.09
N LYS A 180 1.43 9.67 11.16
CA LYS A 180 2.31 9.49 10.01
C LYS A 180 1.68 8.55 8.97
N ALA A 181 1.11 7.43 9.39
CA ALA A 181 0.44 6.49 8.49
C ALA A 181 -0.72 7.15 7.74
N TYR A 182 -1.57 7.92 8.43
CA TYR A 182 -2.62 8.71 7.79
C TYR A 182 -2.07 9.75 6.82
N THR A 183 -1.02 10.46 7.17
CA THR A 183 -0.42 11.46 6.29
C THR A 183 0.12 10.82 5.01
N ASP A 184 0.86 9.70 5.14
CA ASP A 184 1.40 8.96 4.00
C ASP A 184 0.27 8.45 3.08
N PHE A 185 -0.80 7.90 3.66
CA PHE A 185 -1.97 7.43 2.92
C PHE A 185 -2.72 8.56 2.24
N ASN A 186 -3.02 9.64 2.96
CA ASN A 186 -3.79 10.79 2.47
C ASN A 186 -3.12 11.46 1.26
N ILE A 187 -1.79 11.57 1.25
CA ILE A 187 -1.02 12.10 0.12
C ILE A 187 -1.28 11.25 -1.14
N LEU A 188 -1.31 9.93 -1.00
CA LEU A 188 -1.54 9.02 -2.15
C LEU A 188 -2.96 9.12 -2.70
N VAL A 189 -3.96 9.23 -1.82
CA VAL A 189 -5.37 9.30 -2.24
C VAL A 189 -5.85 10.72 -2.54
N GLY A 190 -4.95 11.71 -2.46
CA GLY A 190 -5.25 13.12 -2.73
C GLY A 190 -6.19 13.77 -1.70
N LEU A 191 -6.09 13.35 -0.44
CA LEU A 191 -6.76 13.97 0.71
C LEU A 191 -5.84 14.99 1.40
N GLY A 192 -6.41 15.88 2.21
CA GLY A 192 -5.63 16.76 3.08
C GLY A 192 -4.82 15.92 4.10
N ALA A 193 -3.59 16.34 4.41
CA ALA A 193 -2.69 15.60 5.32
C ALA A 193 -3.30 15.34 6.71
N GLU A 194 -4.14 16.27 7.18
CA GLU A 194 -4.82 16.18 8.48
C GLU A 194 -6.14 15.39 8.44
N SER A 195 -6.58 14.91 7.28
CA SER A 195 -7.80 14.14 7.17
C SER A 195 -7.70 12.82 7.95
N ARG A 196 -8.83 12.37 8.50
CA ARG A 196 -8.93 11.10 9.24
C ARG A 196 -10.13 10.32 8.70
N PRO A 197 -10.02 9.76 7.47
CA PRO A 197 -11.09 8.95 6.93
C PRO A 197 -11.28 7.69 7.78
N ASN A 198 -12.53 7.26 7.93
CA ASN A 198 -12.86 5.97 8.51
C ASN A 198 -12.64 4.87 7.46
N LEU A 199 -11.71 3.96 7.70
CA LEU A 199 -11.38 2.87 6.79
C LEU A 199 -12.29 1.67 7.10
N VAL A 200 -13.21 1.36 6.19
CA VAL A 200 -14.32 0.41 6.46
C VAL A 200 -14.12 -0.98 5.85
N SER A 201 -13.07 -1.19 5.02
CA SER A 201 -12.83 -2.51 4.42
C SER A 201 -12.19 -3.48 5.39
N GLU A 202 -12.81 -4.63 5.59
CA GLU A 202 -12.19 -5.77 6.25
C GLU A 202 -11.19 -6.44 5.30
N ILE A 203 -9.99 -6.71 5.77
CA ILE A 203 -8.93 -7.38 5.00
C ILE A 203 -8.96 -8.87 5.35
N PRO A 204 -9.44 -9.74 4.44
CA PRO A 204 -9.55 -11.16 4.73
C PRO A 204 -8.17 -11.82 4.76
N TYR A 205 -7.94 -12.69 5.75
CA TYR A 205 -6.81 -13.59 5.77
C TYR A 205 -7.10 -14.81 4.87
N ILE A 206 -6.37 -14.92 3.76
CA ILE A 206 -6.50 -16.03 2.80
C ILE A 206 -5.11 -16.65 2.63
N PRO A 207 -4.86 -17.85 3.17
CA PRO A 207 -3.59 -18.55 3.03
C PRO A 207 -3.16 -18.74 1.57
N LEU A 208 -1.86 -18.79 1.34
CA LEU A 208 -1.28 -19.01 0.03
C LEU A 208 -1.48 -20.47 -0.39
N ASP A 209 -2.16 -20.69 -1.51
CA ASP A 209 -2.31 -22.01 -2.12
C ASP A 209 -1.46 -22.09 -3.39
N ILE A 210 -0.40 -22.89 -3.34
CA ILE A 210 0.52 -23.14 -4.47
C ILE A 210 0.55 -24.64 -4.77
N ASN A 211 -0.09 -25.02 -5.87
CA ASN A 211 -0.06 -26.40 -6.34
C ASN A 211 1.19 -26.73 -7.19
N ASN A 212 1.74 -25.71 -7.88
CA ASN A 212 2.89 -25.88 -8.78
C ASN A 212 3.77 -24.62 -8.82
N ILE A 213 4.91 -24.67 -8.14
CA ILE A 213 5.85 -23.56 -8.07
C ILE A 213 6.44 -23.18 -9.45
N THR A 214 6.61 -24.14 -10.34
CA THR A 214 7.11 -23.87 -11.70
C THR A 214 6.10 -23.05 -12.51
N ALA A 215 4.81 -23.33 -12.33
CA ALA A 215 3.76 -22.55 -12.97
C ALA A 215 3.75 -21.09 -12.46
N GLU A 216 3.98 -20.89 -11.16
CA GLU A 216 4.06 -19.54 -10.58
C GLU A 216 5.30 -18.78 -11.08
N ILE A 217 6.45 -19.46 -11.18
CA ILE A 217 7.66 -18.86 -11.77
C ILE A 217 7.40 -18.44 -13.22
N ASN A 218 6.83 -19.31 -14.04
CA ASN A 218 6.54 -18.98 -15.43
C ASN A 218 5.57 -17.79 -15.53
N ARG A 219 4.54 -17.75 -14.68
CA ARG A 219 3.60 -16.64 -14.63
C ARG A 219 4.31 -15.32 -14.28
N ALA A 220 5.19 -15.30 -13.28
CA ALA A 220 5.96 -14.12 -12.92
C ALA A 220 6.90 -13.66 -14.05
N LEU A 221 7.52 -14.58 -14.76
CA LEU A 221 8.35 -14.28 -15.93
C LEU A 221 7.52 -13.67 -17.07
N ASP A 222 6.36 -14.24 -17.38
CA ASP A 222 5.48 -13.77 -18.45
C ASP A 222 4.86 -12.40 -18.14
N THR A 223 4.69 -12.09 -16.86
CA THR A 223 4.09 -10.82 -16.40
C THR A 223 5.11 -9.67 -16.39
N SER A 224 6.41 -9.96 -16.27
CA SER A 224 7.44 -8.93 -16.14
C SER A 224 7.56 -8.07 -17.41
N PRO A 225 7.30 -6.74 -17.33
CA PRO A 225 7.46 -5.85 -18.47
C PRO A 225 8.93 -5.68 -18.84
N ASP A 226 9.84 -5.68 -17.86
CA ASP A 226 11.28 -5.50 -18.07
C ASP A 226 11.89 -6.70 -18.81
N LEU A 227 11.50 -7.94 -18.42
CA LEU A 227 11.93 -9.13 -19.12
C LEU A 227 11.38 -9.17 -20.55
N TRP A 228 10.11 -8.83 -20.72
CA TRP A 228 9.52 -8.74 -22.06
C TRP A 228 10.25 -7.71 -22.92
N ALA A 229 10.60 -6.55 -22.37
CA ALA A 229 11.37 -5.51 -23.05
C ALA A 229 12.76 -6.02 -23.48
N ALA A 230 13.47 -6.71 -22.55
CA ALA A 230 14.77 -7.30 -22.83
C ALA A 230 14.72 -8.34 -23.95
N GLU A 231 13.69 -9.19 -23.97
CA GLU A 231 13.48 -10.19 -25.03
C GLU A 231 13.18 -9.55 -26.39
N ARG A 232 12.45 -8.44 -26.43
CA ARG A 232 12.23 -7.67 -27.66
C ARG A 232 13.50 -6.96 -28.11
N PHE A 233 14.30 -6.47 -27.17
CA PHE A 233 15.61 -5.89 -27.49
C PHE A 233 16.57 -6.90 -28.12
N ILE A 234 16.60 -8.15 -27.64
CA ILE A 234 17.31 -9.28 -28.27
C ILE A 234 16.83 -9.44 -29.73
N SER A 235 15.53 -9.39 -29.96
CA SER A 235 14.97 -9.51 -31.32
C SER A 235 15.48 -8.41 -32.25
N LEU A 236 15.58 -7.17 -31.75
CA LEU A 236 16.16 -6.04 -32.49
C LEU A 236 17.66 -6.26 -32.80
N LYS A 237 18.43 -6.72 -31.80
CA LYS A 237 19.86 -7.01 -31.98
C LYS A 237 20.11 -8.13 -33.00
N ARG A 238 19.22 -9.13 -33.06
CA ARG A 238 19.25 -10.15 -34.12
C ARG A 238 18.98 -9.58 -35.51
N LEU A 239 18.08 -8.59 -35.62
CA LEU A 239 17.87 -7.87 -36.88
C LEU A 239 19.11 -7.10 -37.32
N ASP A 240 19.85 -6.50 -36.39
CA ASP A 240 21.11 -5.80 -36.70
C ASP A 240 22.15 -6.71 -37.36
N LEU A 241 22.23 -8.00 -36.96
CA LEU A 241 23.10 -8.99 -37.63
C LEU A 241 22.67 -9.36 -39.04
N LEU A 242 21.40 -9.15 -39.39
CA LEU A 242 20.85 -9.45 -40.72
C LEU A 242 20.92 -8.24 -41.65
N ARG A 243 21.41 -7.10 -41.18
CA ARG A 243 21.54 -5.88 -41.98
C ARG A 243 22.60 -6.06 -43.08
N TYR A 244 22.28 -5.57 -44.25
CA TYR A 244 23.22 -5.56 -45.37
C TYR A 244 24.30 -4.46 -45.19
N PHE A 245 23.96 -3.33 -44.58
CA PHE A 245 24.82 -2.18 -44.34
C PHE A 245 25.27 -2.08 -42.85
N VAL A 246 25.64 -3.20 -42.25
CA VAL A 246 26.13 -3.23 -40.84
C VAL A 246 27.52 -2.60 -40.73
N PRO A 247 27.75 -1.66 -39.80
CA PRO A 247 29.08 -1.01 -39.65
C PRO A 247 30.16 -1.96 -39.18
N SER A 248 29.84 -2.91 -38.29
CA SER A 248 30.75 -3.95 -37.76
C SER A 248 29.96 -5.15 -37.30
N TYR A 249 30.15 -6.29 -37.94
CA TYR A 249 29.49 -7.55 -37.57
C TYR A 249 29.92 -8.04 -36.16
N ASP A 250 31.23 -7.96 -35.84
CA ASP A 250 31.77 -8.41 -34.56
C ASP A 250 31.18 -7.62 -33.38
N VAL A 251 30.98 -6.32 -33.54
CA VAL A 251 30.33 -5.48 -32.53
C VAL A 251 28.88 -5.85 -32.34
N ALA A 252 28.14 -6.07 -33.43
CA ALA A 252 26.72 -6.46 -33.36
C ALA A 252 26.53 -7.85 -32.69
N GLU A 253 27.47 -8.80 -32.93
CA GLU A 253 27.46 -10.11 -32.28
C GLU A 253 27.67 -10.00 -30.76
N LEU A 254 28.66 -9.19 -30.32
CA LEU A 254 28.89 -8.93 -28.89
C LEU A 254 27.71 -8.22 -28.20
N GLU A 255 27.10 -7.26 -28.90
CA GLU A 255 25.89 -6.57 -28.40
C GLU A 255 24.70 -7.52 -28.22
N LEU A 256 24.54 -8.49 -29.15
CA LEU A 256 23.52 -9.54 -29.01
C LEU A 256 23.82 -10.43 -27.80
N GLU A 257 25.08 -10.87 -27.63
CA GLU A 257 25.46 -11.73 -26.51
C GLU A 257 25.24 -11.01 -25.17
N LEU A 258 25.60 -9.72 -25.07
CA LEU A 258 25.33 -8.90 -23.88
C LEU A 258 23.81 -8.84 -23.58
N ALA A 259 22.99 -8.55 -24.57
CA ALA A 259 21.53 -8.50 -24.40
C ALA A 259 20.94 -9.84 -23.94
N GLU A 260 21.47 -10.97 -24.45
CA GLU A 260 21.05 -12.31 -24.01
C GLU A 260 21.50 -12.64 -22.56
N LEU A 261 22.67 -12.16 -22.15
CA LEU A 261 23.13 -12.30 -20.76
C LEU A 261 22.28 -11.45 -19.80
N ASP A 262 21.97 -10.23 -20.17
CA ASP A 262 21.10 -9.34 -19.36
C ASP A 262 19.71 -9.95 -19.16
N ALA A 263 19.09 -10.47 -20.22
CA ALA A 263 17.79 -11.13 -20.12
C ALA A 263 17.84 -12.39 -19.24
N ARG A 264 18.94 -13.17 -19.32
CA ARG A 264 19.14 -14.32 -18.41
C ARG A 264 19.28 -13.87 -16.96
N GLY A 265 20.05 -12.83 -16.70
CA GLY A 265 20.19 -12.23 -15.36
C GLY A 265 18.84 -11.78 -14.78
N MET A 266 18.03 -11.08 -15.57
CA MET A 266 16.67 -10.66 -15.19
C MET A 266 15.76 -11.84 -14.85
N ARG A 267 15.80 -12.93 -15.65
CA ARG A 267 15.01 -14.15 -15.35
C ARG A 267 15.38 -14.76 -14.01
N GLU A 268 16.67 -14.89 -13.72
CA GLU A 268 17.11 -15.44 -12.42
C GLU A 268 16.76 -14.52 -11.26
N GLU A 269 16.78 -13.20 -11.45
CA GLU A 269 16.38 -12.25 -10.43
C GLU A 269 14.88 -12.33 -10.12
N ILE A 270 14.00 -12.41 -11.14
CA ILE A 270 12.56 -12.59 -10.97
C ILE A 270 12.25 -13.90 -10.22
N LYS A 271 12.88 -15.00 -10.61
CA LYS A 271 12.74 -16.28 -9.91
C LYS A 271 13.12 -16.16 -8.44
N ARG A 272 14.29 -15.57 -8.16
CA ARG A 272 14.77 -15.37 -6.80
C ARG A 272 13.81 -14.50 -5.98
N LYS A 273 13.33 -13.38 -6.54
CA LYS A 273 12.35 -12.51 -5.87
C LYS A 273 11.08 -13.28 -5.52
N LEU A 274 10.53 -14.06 -6.46
CA LEU A 274 9.32 -14.85 -6.22
C LEU A 274 9.53 -15.89 -5.13
N LEU A 275 10.63 -16.65 -5.17
CA LEU A 275 10.91 -17.69 -4.18
C LEU A 275 11.08 -17.11 -2.78
N LEU A 276 11.82 -16.00 -2.63
CA LEU A 276 11.98 -15.31 -1.35
C LEU A 276 10.64 -14.77 -0.82
N LEU A 277 9.79 -14.24 -1.70
CA LEU A 277 8.47 -13.76 -1.30
C LEU A 277 7.56 -14.90 -0.84
N ILE A 278 7.59 -16.05 -1.52
CA ILE A 278 6.85 -17.25 -1.10
C ILE A 278 7.33 -17.73 0.27
N ASP A 279 8.65 -17.81 0.49
CA ASP A 279 9.21 -18.22 1.78
C ASP A 279 8.83 -17.25 2.91
N GLU A 280 8.78 -15.95 2.65
CA GLU A 280 8.33 -14.95 3.62
C GLU A 280 6.84 -15.11 3.94
N ILE A 281 5.98 -15.31 2.93
CA ILE A 281 4.54 -15.57 3.14
C ILE A 281 4.35 -16.80 4.02
N LEU A 282 4.98 -17.94 3.69
CA LEU A 282 4.87 -19.18 4.46
C LEU A 282 5.40 -19.01 5.90
N SER A 283 6.42 -18.19 6.10
CA SER A 283 6.93 -17.85 7.44
C SER A 283 5.89 -17.06 8.25
N VAL A 284 5.24 -16.07 7.63
CA VAL A 284 4.18 -15.29 8.29
C VAL A 284 2.95 -16.16 8.59
N GLU A 285 2.55 -17.08 7.69
CA GLU A 285 1.46 -18.01 7.95
C GLU A 285 1.71 -18.91 9.17
N LYS A 286 2.95 -19.39 9.35
CA LYS A 286 3.33 -20.12 10.57
C LYS A 286 3.24 -19.25 11.81
N ALA A 287 3.61 -17.96 11.69
CA ALA A 287 3.50 -17.00 12.78
C ALA A 287 2.03 -16.70 13.13
N VAL A 288 1.15 -16.57 12.12
CA VAL A 288 -0.30 -16.42 12.30
C VAL A 288 -0.88 -17.60 13.07
N ALA A 289 -0.58 -18.84 12.66
CA ALA A 289 -1.04 -20.03 13.34
C ALA A 289 -0.56 -20.11 14.80
N ALA A 290 0.68 -19.66 15.08
CA ALA A 290 1.19 -19.57 16.46
C ALA A 290 0.46 -18.47 17.27
N ALA A 291 0.17 -17.32 16.67
CA ALA A 291 -0.54 -16.22 17.32
C ALA A 291 -2.01 -16.60 17.63
N GLU A 292 -2.69 -17.32 16.74
CA GLU A 292 -4.04 -17.87 17.00
C GLU A 292 -4.07 -18.75 18.26
N VAL A 293 -3.05 -19.59 18.43
CA VAL A 293 -2.91 -20.41 19.66
C VAL A 293 -2.71 -19.54 20.91
N GLN A 294 -1.97 -18.42 20.80
CA GLN A 294 -1.78 -17.50 21.94
C GLN A 294 -3.09 -16.75 22.28
N VAL A 295 -3.83 -16.28 21.28
CA VAL A 295 -5.14 -15.67 21.49
C VAL A 295 -6.07 -16.65 22.23
N LYS A 296 -6.14 -17.90 21.77
CA LYS A 296 -6.98 -18.92 22.39
C LYS A 296 -6.59 -19.19 23.85
N LYS A 297 -5.29 -19.27 24.14
CA LYS A 297 -4.79 -19.41 25.53
C LYS A 297 -5.15 -18.20 26.41
N ALA A 298 -5.02 -16.99 25.87
CA ALA A 298 -5.38 -15.77 26.59
C ALA A 298 -6.91 -15.70 26.85
N GLU A 299 -7.75 -16.13 25.90
CA GLU A 299 -9.20 -16.24 26.08
C GLU A 299 -9.57 -17.25 27.18
N GLU A 300 -8.95 -18.41 27.20
CA GLU A 300 -9.17 -19.44 28.22
C GLU A 300 -8.75 -18.91 29.60
N ALA A 301 -7.58 -18.26 29.71
CA ALA A 301 -7.09 -17.66 30.93
C ALA A 301 -8.02 -16.55 31.46
N LEU A 302 -8.50 -15.66 30.60
CA LEU A 302 -9.45 -14.62 31.00
C LEU A 302 -10.78 -15.23 31.46
N LYS A 303 -11.30 -16.24 30.76
CA LYS A 303 -12.53 -16.93 31.09
C LYS A 303 -12.45 -17.60 32.49
N GLU A 304 -11.30 -18.16 32.82
CA GLU A 304 -11.04 -18.75 34.16
C GLU A 304 -10.95 -17.65 35.21
N ALA A 305 -10.20 -16.58 34.94
CA ALA A 305 -10.03 -15.45 35.86
C ALA A 305 -11.36 -14.77 36.21
N VAL A 306 -12.26 -14.57 35.27
CA VAL A 306 -13.59 -14.02 35.53
C VAL A 306 -14.43 -14.92 36.49
N LYS A 307 -14.30 -16.25 36.36
CA LYS A 307 -14.96 -17.17 37.30
C LYS A 307 -14.35 -17.06 38.70
N LEU A 308 -13.03 -17.00 38.80
CA LEU A 308 -12.36 -16.85 40.08
C LEU A 308 -12.66 -15.49 40.72
N GLN A 309 -12.75 -14.44 39.96
CA GLN A 309 -13.17 -13.12 40.44
C GLN A 309 -14.61 -13.16 41.01
N SER A 310 -15.54 -13.83 40.33
CA SER A 310 -16.92 -13.98 40.82
C SER A 310 -17.00 -14.77 42.13
N ALA A 311 -16.03 -15.65 42.37
CA ALA A 311 -15.87 -16.37 43.63
C ALA A 311 -15.08 -15.56 44.69
N GLY A 312 -14.64 -14.33 44.39
CA GLY A 312 -13.86 -13.49 45.30
C GLY A 312 -12.39 -13.91 45.49
N LEU A 313 -11.88 -14.77 44.57
CA LEU A 313 -10.52 -15.31 44.63
C LEU A 313 -9.50 -14.50 43.81
N LEU A 314 -9.97 -13.63 42.94
CA LEU A 314 -9.14 -12.72 42.15
C LEU A 314 -9.63 -11.28 42.28
N THR A 315 -8.70 -10.35 42.21
CA THR A 315 -8.97 -8.90 42.21
C THR A 315 -9.39 -8.41 40.82
N LYS A 316 -10.06 -7.27 40.75
CA LYS A 316 -10.40 -6.60 39.48
C LYS A 316 -9.14 -6.27 38.66
N GLY A 317 -8.03 -5.90 39.35
CA GLY A 317 -6.77 -5.57 38.65
C GLY A 317 -6.13 -6.77 37.95
N GLU A 318 -6.22 -7.96 38.53
CA GLU A 318 -5.71 -9.20 37.90
C GLU A 318 -6.55 -9.59 36.69
N VAL A 319 -7.87 -9.41 36.72
CA VAL A 319 -8.73 -9.65 35.57
C VAL A 319 -8.44 -8.63 34.47
N LEU A 320 -8.34 -7.33 34.80
CA LEU A 320 -7.99 -6.29 33.83
C LEU A 320 -6.64 -6.54 33.15
N GLN A 321 -5.65 -7.08 33.89
CA GLN A 321 -4.36 -7.47 33.32
C GLN A 321 -4.50 -8.57 32.26
N LEU A 322 -5.39 -9.54 32.45
CA LEU A 322 -5.65 -10.61 31.49
C LEU A 322 -6.49 -10.13 30.32
N GLU A 323 -7.39 -9.17 30.50
CA GLU A 323 -8.11 -8.50 29.42
C GLU A 323 -7.12 -7.77 28.49
N VAL A 324 -6.20 -6.97 29.04
CA VAL A 324 -5.17 -6.28 28.25
C VAL A 324 -4.22 -7.28 27.57
N ALA A 325 -3.90 -8.40 28.22
CA ALA A 325 -3.08 -9.45 27.63
C ALA A 325 -3.79 -10.11 26.43
N LEU A 326 -5.10 -10.36 26.52
CA LEU A 326 -5.90 -10.86 25.40
C LEU A 326 -5.96 -9.85 24.26
N ASP A 327 -6.24 -8.59 24.56
CA ASP A 327 -6.29 -7.54 23.55
C ASP A 327 -4.92 -7.37 22.83
N SER A 328 -3.82 -7.46 23.58
CA SER A 328 -2.47 -7.44 22.99
C SER A 328 -2.20 -8.66 22.10
N ALA A 329 -2.69 -9.84 22.50
CA ALA A 329 -2.56 -11.04 21.68
C ALA A 329 -3.38 -10.95 20.39
N ARG A 330 -4.58 -10.38 20.44
CA ARG A 330 -5.41 -10.12 19.26
C ARG A 330 -4.77 -9.10 18.32
N ALA A 331 -4.30 -7.97 18.85
CA ALA A 331 -3.61 -6.97 18.04
C ALA A 331 -2.35 -7.53 17.36
N ALA A 332 -1.61 -8.42 18.02
CA ALA A 332 -0.47 -9.11 17.43
C ALA A 332 -0.89 -10.08 16.30
N LEU A 333 -2.03 -10.77 16.44
CA LEU A 333 -2.59 -11.62 15.39
C LEU A 333 -3.03 -10.78 14.19
N ASP A 334 -3.75 -9.70 14.42
CA ASP A 334 -4.24 -8.79 13.37
C ASP A 334 -3.06 -8.16 12.60
N GLU A 335 -2.00 -7.74 13.30
CA GLU A 335 -0.78 -7.24 12.66
C GLU A 335 -0.13 -8.28 11.72
N LEU A 336 -0.08 -9.56 12.13
CA LEU A 336 0.45 -10.63 11.30
C LEU A 336 -0.45 -10.92 10.08
N GLN A 337 -1.76 -10.90 10.25
CA GLN A 337 -2.73 -11.07 9.16
C GLN A 337 -2.64 -9.91 8.15
N TYR A 338 -2.52 -8.68 8.63
CA TYR A 338 -2.29 -7.51 7.80
C TYR A 338 -0.95 -7.57 7.05
N ARG A 339 0.11 -7.99 7.74
CA ARG A 339 1.42 -8.22 7.09
C ARG A 339 1.33 -9.29 6.01
N HIS A 340 0.64 -10.39 6.26
CA HIS A 340 0.35 -11.42 5.26
C HIS A 340 -0.38 -10.83 4.05
N ALA A 341 -1.40 -10.00 4.25
CA ALA A 341 -2.15 -9.36 3.17
C ALA A 341 -1.27 -8.46 2.29
N ILE A 342 -0.33 -7.71 2.88
CA ILE A 342 0.66 -6.92 2.14
C ILE A 342 1.54 -7.82 1.26
N LEU A 343 2.06 -8.91 1.81
CA LEU A 343 2.89 -9.87 1.07
C LEU A 343 2.09 -10.56 -0.05
N MET A 344 0.85 -10.93 0.21
CA MET A 344 -0.06 -11.50 -0.80
C MET A 344 -0.36 -10.51 -1.93
N THR A 345 -0.47 -9.22 -1.61
CA THR A 345 -0.64 -8.16 -2.61
C THR A 345 0.60 -8.08 -3.51
N ALA A 346 1.80 -8.10 -2.93
CA ALA A 346 3.07 -8.13 -3.67
C ALA A 346 3.20 -9.41 -4.53
N TYR A 347 2.80 -10.57 -4.02
CA TYR A 347 2.78 -11.84 -4.76
C TYR A 347 1.83 -11.79 -5.96
N ARG A 348 0.61 -11.26 -5.76
CA ARG A 348 -0.37 -11.09 -6.84
C ARG A 348 0.14 -10.11 -7.89
N ASN A 349 0.78 -9.04 -7.49
CA ASN A 349 1.41 -8.10 -8.40
C ASN A 349 2.50 -8.77 -9.24
N LEU A 350 3.44 -9.47 -8.61
CA LEU A 350 4.56 -10.14 -9.28
C LEU A 350 4.09 -11.26 -10.24
N THR A 351 3.00 -11.97 -9.90
CA THR A 351 2.44 -13.06 -10.72
C THR A 351 1.33 -12.63 -11.68
N GLY A 352 1.04 -11.32 -11.81
CA GLY A 352 0.04 -10.81 -12.72
C GLY A 352 -1.41 -11.11 -12.33
N ARG A 353 -1.65 -11.57 -11.09
CA ARG A 353 -3.00 -11.80 -10.58
C ARG A 353 -3.67 -10.49 -10.20
N GLU A 354 -4.98 -10.50 -10.06
CA GLU A 354 -5.72 -9.36 -9.55
C GLU A 354 -5.25 -8.99 -8.14
N ILE A 355 -4.93 -7.71 -7.93
CA ILE A 355 -4.31 -7.23 -6.69
C ILE A 355 -5.32 -7.25 -5.54
N LEU A 356 -6.51 -6.71 -5.78
CA LEU A 356 -7.60 -6.76 -4.81
C LEU A 356 -8.23 -8.16 -4.79
N PRO A 357 -8.49 -8.76 -3.62
CA PRO A 357 -9.19 -10.03 -3.55
C PRO A 357 -10.65 -9.87 -4.03
N PRO A 358 -11.24 -10.91 -4.63
CA PRO A 358 -12.61 -10.87 -5.16
C PRO A 358 -13.67 -10.43 -4.13
N SER A 359 -13.50 -10.82 -2.87
CA SER A 359 -14.37 -10.41 -1.76
C SER A 359 -14.42 -8.89 -1.52
N LEU A 360 -13.43 -8.14 -1.97
CA LEU A 360 -13.39 -6.68 -1.87
C LEU A 360 -13.86 -5.99 -3.17
N THR A 361 -13.98 -6.74 -4.27
CA THR A 361 -14.48 -6.24 -5.55
C THR A 361 -15.98 -6.47 -5.73
N GLU A 362 -16.53 -7.55 -5.15
CA GLU A 362 -17.94 -7.96 -5.33
C GLU A 362 -18.91 -7.30 -4.35
N ALA A 363 -18.44 -6.77 -3.20
CA ALA A 363 -19.31 -6.17 -2.18
C ALA A 363 -20.04 -4.88 -2.60
N ALA A 364 -19.81 -4.36 -3.81
CA ALA A 364 -20.41 -3.12 -4.31
C ALA A 364 -21.57 -3.35 -5.33
N ASP A 365 -21.85 -4.59 -5.77
CA ASP A 365 -22.83 -4.85 -6.83
C ASP A 365 -24.19 -5.37 -6.31
N ASP A 366 -24.30 -5.73 -5.02
CA ASP A 366 -25.54 -6.25 -4.43
C ASP A 366 -26.52 -5.17 -3.93
N GLY A 367 -26.33 -3.91 -4.29
CA GLY A 367 -27.09 -2.76 -3.76
C GLY A 367 -28.00 -2.02 -4.74
N LEU A 368 -28.18 -2.48 -5.99
CA LEU A 368 -29.07 -1.82 -6.96
C LEU A 368 -29.84 -2.87 -7.78
N ASP A 369 -30.86 -3.45 -7.19
CA ASP A 369 -32.07 -3.99 -7.87
C ASP A 369 -33.33 -3.53 -7.15
#